data_efe8299c9497ea58fbccba5a96357e1f
#
_entry.id   efe8299c9497ea58fbccba5a96357e1f
#
_cell.length_a   1.000
_cell.length_b   1.000
_cell.length_c   1.000
_cell.angle_alpha   90.00
_cell.angle_beta   90.00
_cell.angle_gamma   90.00
#
_symmetry.space_group_name_H-M   'P 1'
#
loop_
_entity.id
_entity.type
_entity.pdbx_description
1 polymer ?
#
loop_
_entity_poly.entity_id
_entity_poly.type
_entity_poly.pdbx_seq_one_letter_code
_entity_poly.pdbx_strand_id
1 'polypeptide(L)'
;MMSLSSPPNVAAPASPSAVSQPPTPPPTPADVGWIAAISAAKAAVIALAIDAWVNSSAPRYSGKAMRVRALGYAGGLLAVPLVWRLQGRPQPYPREIDLAITLPLLVDAGGNAIGVYQRAHVDDLIHFADGATLASVVGALATPRTRTSWEAAGVAALAGMAAAGVWEIGEWIGLKLGARGMDLTYEDTMTDLAETMSGALLGAAITLLRHPSRLRRVPGRGADTVVRT
;
A
#
# COMPACT_ATOMS: atom_id res chain seq x y z
N MET A 1 68.06 -33.23 8.53
CA MET A 1 67.66 -32.17 7.63
C MET A 1 66.40 -32.66 6.88
N MET A 2 65.19 -32.31 7.34
CA MET A 2 63.91 -32.71 6.73
C MET A 2 63.46 -31.60 5.78
N SER A 3 63.42 -31.93 4.49
CA SER A 3 62.92 -31.04 3.44
C SER A 3 61.38 -30.96 3.51
N LEU A 4 60.88 -29.80 3.84
CA LEU A 4 59.42 -29.52 3.80
C LEU A 4 59.05 -29.21 2.35
N SER A 5 58.32 -30.13 1.69
CA SER A 5 57.72 -29.90 0.38
C SER A 5 56.53 -28.91 0.49
N SER A 6 56.57 -27.85 -0.32
CA SER A 6 55.51 -26.85 -0.41
C SER A 6 54.21 -27.48 -0.88
N PRO A 7 53.01 -27.06 -0.38
CA PRO A 7 51.74 -27.56 -0.83
C PRO A 7 51.42 -27.09 -2.29
N PRO A 8 50.66 -27.85 -3.04
CA PRO A 8 50.29 -27.50 -4.42
C PRO A 8 49.43 -26.24 -4.45
N ASN A 9 49.73 -25.38 -5.40
CA ASN A 9 49.01 -24.12 -5.65
C ASN A 9 47.64 -24.46 -6.22
N VAL A 10 46.58 -24.40 -5.38
CA VAL A 10 45.21 -24.57 -5.82
C VAL A 10 44.77 -23.27 -6.49
N ALA A 11 44.59 -23.31 -7.82
CA ALA A 11 44.06 -22.18 -8.57
C ALA A 11 42.68 -21.78 -8.03
N ALA A 12 42.51 -20.50 -7.70
CA ALA A 12 41.22 -19.97 -7.28
C ALA A 12 40.17 -20.16 -8.40
N PRO A 13 38.92 -20.54 -8.06
CA PRO A 13 37.87 -20.68 -9.05
C PRO A 13 37.67 -19.34 -9.78
N ALA A 14 37.61 -19.39 -11.11
CA ALA A 14 37.35 -18.24 -11.95
C ALA A 14 36.02 -17.58 -11.53
N SER A 15 36.06 -16.28 -11.27
CA SER A 15 34.86 -15.50 -10.96
C SER A 15 33.82 -15.69 -12.07
N PRO A 16 32.54 -15.94 -11.73
CA PRO A 16 31.50 -16.07 -12.74
C PRO A 16 31.44 -14.78 -13.55
N SER A 17 31.60 -14.90 -14.86
CA SER A 17 31.49 -13.80 -15.80
C SER A 17 30.18 -13.07 -15.57
N ALA A 18 30.23 -11.78 -15.33
CA ALA A 18 29.05 -10.95 -15.18
C ALA A 18 28.20 -11.07 -16.45
N VAL A 19 27.10 -11.81 -16.35
CA VAL A 19 26.10 -11.88 -17.45
C VAL A 19 25.56 -10.47 -17.62
N SER A 20 25.93 -9.81 -18.72
CA SER A 20 25.41 -8.50 -19.07
C SER A 20 23.88 -8.62 -19.23
N GLN A 21 23.12 -7.96 -18.36
CA GLN A 21 21.67 -7.91 -18.50
C GLN A 21 21.32 -7.25 -19.84
N PRO A 22 20.38 -7.81 -20.58
CA PRO A 22 19.93 -7.19 -21.83
C PRO A 22 19.40 -5.77 -21.55
N PRO A 23 19.56 -4.83 -22.49
CA PRO A 23 19.08 -3.46 -22.33
C PRO A 23 17.58 -3.47 -22.05
N THR A 24 17.15 -2.68 -21.07
CA THR A 24 15.73 -2.53 -20.72
C THR A 24 14.97 -1.99 -21.94
N PRO A 25 13.87 -2.62 -22.37
CA PRO A 25 13.10 -2.13 -23.50
C PRO A 25 12.56 -0.72 -23.21
N PRO A 26 12.34 0.13 -24.22
CA PRO A 26 11.77 1.46 -24.04
C PRO A 26 10.36 1.36 -23.42
N PRO A 27 9.93 2.37 -22.63
CA PRO A 27 8.62 2.36 -22.00
C PRO A 27 7.51 2.35 -23.05
N THR A 28 6.48 1.54 -22.81
CA THR A 28 5.28 1.50 -23.67
C THR A 28 4.40 2.75 -23.46
N PRO A 29 3.48 3.08 -24.39
CA PRO A 29 2.51 4.16 -24.17
C PRO A 29 1.70 4.01 -22.87
N ALA A 30 1.36 2.77 -22.49
CA ALA A 30 0.69 2.49 -21.22
C ALA A 30 1.60 2.82 -20.03
N ASP A 31 2.89 2.52 -20.10
CA ASP A 31 3.85 2.88 -19.04
C ASP A 31 3.96 4.40 -18.86
N VAL A 32 3.97 5.15 -19.97
CA VAL A 32 3.99 6.61 -19.95
C VAL A 32 2.71 7.14 -19.31
N GLY A 33 1.54 6.57 -19.65
CA GLY A 33 0.25 6.92 -19.04
C GLY A 33 0.24 6.72 -17.53
N TRP A 34 0.72 5.58 -17.04
CA TRP A 34 0.83 5.31 -15.61
C TRP A 34 1.78 6.28 -14.88
N ILE A 35 2.94 6.55 -15.45
CA ILE A 35 3.90 7.50 -14.88
C ILE A 35 3.27 8.89 -14.80
N ALA A 36 2.60 9.34 -15.85
CA ALA A 36 1.94 10.63 -15.89
C ALA A 36 0.83 10.73 -14.82
N ALA A 37 -0.03 9.72 -14.70
CA ALA A 37 -1.12 9.69 -13.73
C ALA A 37 -0.60 9.75 -12.28
N ILE A 38 0.39 8.92 -11.94
CA ILE A 38 0.99 8.91 -10.60
C ILE A 38 1.67 10.25 -10.30
N SER A 39 2.43 10.79 -11.27
CA SER A 39 3.14 12.05 -11.08
C SER A 39 2.16 13.21 -10.89
N ALA A 40 1.08 13.25 -11.67
CA ALA A 40 0.04 14.27 -11.54
C ALA A 40 -0.68 14.18 -10.18
N ALA A 41 -1.06 12.96 -9.76
CA ALA A 41 -1.70 12.74 -8.46
C ALA A 41 -0.78 13.18 -7.31
N LYS A 42 0.49 12.77 -7.32
CA LYS A 42 1.48 13.18 -6.30
C LYS A 42 1.72 14.67 -6.30
N ALA A 43 1.86 15.28 -7.46
CA ALA A 43 2.02 16.74 -7.55
C ALA A 43 0.81 17.49 -6.97
N ALA A 44 -0.40 17.01 -7.22
CA ALA A 44 -1.62 17.58 -6.64
C ALA A 44 -1.64 17.42 -5.11
N VAL A 45 -1.31 16.25 -4.56
CA VAL A 45 -1.21 16.05 -3.10
C VAL A 45 -0.15 16.97 -2.50
N ILE A 46 1.02 17.12 -3.13
CA ILE A 46 2.07 18.03 -2.66
C ILE A 46 1.58 19.49 -2.64
N ALA A 47 0.93 19.94 -3.71
CA ALA A 47 0.39 21.30 -3.78
C ALA A 47 -0.65 21.56 -2.69
N LEU A 48 -1.58 20.61 -2.48
CA LEU A 48 -2.59 20.69 -1.42
C LEU A 48 -1.97 20.62 -0.02
N ALA A 49 -0.94 19.80 0.19
CA ALA A 49 -0.23 19.71 1.46
C ALA A 49 0.50 21.02 1.79
N ILE A 50 1.13 21.67 0.79
CA ILE A 50 1.77 22.97 0.95
C ILE A 50 0.72 24.04 1.27
N ASP A 51 -0.40 24.06 0.54
CA ASP A 51 -1.51 24.98 0.81
C ASP A 51 -2.06 24.78 2.23
N ALA A 52 -2.29 23.54 2.63
CA ALA A 52 -2.74 23.20 3.97
C ALA A 52 -1.75 23.60 5.08
N TRP A 53 -0.46 23.49 4.81
CA TRP A 53 0.60 23.88 5.75
C TRP A 53 0.65 25.41 5.92
N VAL A 54 0.70 26.13 4.81
CA VAL A 54 0.86 27.59 4.79
C VAL A 54 -0.42 28.28 5.29
N ASN A 55 -1.57 27.80 4.85
CA ASN A 55 -2.88 28.39 5.13
C ASN A 55 -3.65 27.66 6.23
N SER A 56 -2.96 26.97 7.16
CA SER A 56 -3.60 26.12 8.19
C SER A 56 -4.58 26.89 9.10
N SER A 57 -4.48 28.20 9.20
CA SER A 57 -5.41 29.08 9.94
C SER A 57 -6.59 29.59 9.11
N ALA A 58 -6.63 29.31 7.80
CA ALA A 58 -7.75 29.73 6.95
C ALA A 58 -9.05 29.05 7.38
N PRO A 59 -10.23 29.68 7.24
CA PRO A 59 -11.51 29.12 7.68
C PRO A 59 -11.79 27.69 7.20
N ARG A 60 -11.39 27.36 5.95
CA ARG A 60 -11.56 26.01 5.36
C ARG A 60 -10.72 24.94 6.06
N TYR A 61 -9.63 25.31 6.72
CA TYR A 61 -8.68 24.43 7.38
C TYR A 61 -8.70 24.54 8.90
N SER A 62 -9.38 25.55 9.43
CA SER A 62 -9.43 25.81 10.87
C SER A 62 -9.96 24.59 11.61
N GLY A 63 -9.21 24.17 12.61
CA GLY A 63 -9.58 23.08 13.46
C GLY A 63 -9.26 21.66 12.96
N LYS A 64 -8.80 21.49 11.72
CA LYS A 64 -8.61 20.17 11.10
C LYS A 64 -7.18 19.61 11.21
N ALA A 65 -6.35 20.13 12.10
CA ALA A 65 -4.96 19.70 12.29
C ALA A 65 -4.11 19.64 11.00
N MET A 66 -4.36 20.53 10.03
CA MET A 66 -3.85 20.41 8.66
C MET A 66 -2.32 20.33 8.55
N ARG A 67 -1.56 20.90 9.50
CA ARG A 67 -0.09 20.72 9.50
C ARG A 67 0.32 19.29 9.79
N VAL A 68 -0.38 18.61 10.69
CA VAL A 68 -0.13 17.19 11.01
C VAL A 68 -0.55 16.33 9.82
N ARG A 69 -1.71 16.58 9.22
CA ARG A 69 -2.17 15.88 8.01
C ARG A 69 -1.19 16.08 6.85
N ALA A 70 -0.66 17.29 6.63
CA ALA A 70 0.34 17.55 5.58
C ALA A 70 1.62 16.70 5.77
N LEU A 71 2.08 16.48 7.00
CA LEU A 71 3.18 15.55 7.28
C LEU A 71 2.78 14.10 6.99
N GLY A 72 1.55 13.71 7.33
CA GLY A 72 0.99 12.40 6.99
C GLY A 72 0.95 12.18 5.47
N TYR A 73 0.51 13.17 4.70
CA TYR A 73 0.54 13.10 3.22
C TYR A 73 1.95 12.92 2.69
N ALA A 74 2.93 13.66 3.21
CA ALA A 74 4.33 13.51 2.81
C ALA A 74 4.87 12.10 3.11
N GLY A 75 4.55 11.55 4.29
CA GLY A 75 4.89 10.18 4.67
C GLY A 75 4.26 9.15 3.75
N GLY A 76 2.97 9.29 3.46
CA GLY A 76 2.22 8.39 2.57
C GLY A 76 2.74 8.39 1.14
N LEU A 77 3.07 9.57 0.59
CA LEU A 77 3.67 9.70 -0.76
C LEU A 77 5.04 9.01 -0.87
N LEU A 78 5.77 8.93 0.23
CA LEU A 78 7.10 8.29 0.29
C LEU A 78 7.01 6.80 0.60
N ALA A 79 5.90 6.29 1.10
CA ALA A 79 5.78 4.92 1.59
C ALA A 79 6.18 3.88 0.53
N VAL A 80 5.55 3.93 -0.65
CA VAL A 80 5.82 2.95 -1.72
C VAL A 80 7.22 3.10 -2.30
N PRO A 81 7.71 4.29 -2.70
CA PRO A 81 9.07 4.45 -3.20
C PRO A 81 10.14 4.01 -2.17
N LEU A 82 9.92 4.31 -0.89
CA LEU A 82 10.86 3.94 0.16
C LEU A 82 10.92 2.42 0.36
N VAL A 83 9.76 1.77 0.51
CA VAL A 83 9.69 0.30 0.64
C VAL A 83 10.31 -0.38 -0.57
N TRP A 84 9.98 0.07 -1.79
CA TRP A 84 10.58 -0.45 -3.02
C TRP A 84 12.11 -0.30 -3.04
N ARG A 85 12.62 0.86 -2.59
CA ARG A 85 14.07 1.10 -2.50
C ARG A 85 14.73 0.18 -1.47
N LEU A 86 14.12 0.02 -0.28
CA LEU A 86 14.63 -0.84 0.79
C LEU A 86 14.64 -2.32 0.40
N GLN A 87 13.72 -2.75 -0.46
CA GLN A 87 13.68 -4.11 -1.02
C GLN A 87 14.66 -4.34 -2.18
N GLY A 88 15.59 -3.42 -2.45
CA GLY A 88 16.58 -3.56 -3.53
C GLY A 88 16.03 -3.23 -4.92
N ARG A 89 14.94 -2.48 -5.02
CA ARG A 89 14.31 -2.01 -6.27
C ARG A 89 13.89 -3.16 -7.19
N PRO A 90 13.07 -4.11 -6.74
CA PRO A 90 12.56 -5.18 -7.61
C PRO A 90 11.83 -4.58 -8.81
N GLN A 91 12.05 -5.16 -9.98
CA GLN A 91 11.38 -4.72 -11.21
C GLN A 91 10.17 -5.62 -11.53
N PRO A 92 9.10 -5.09 -12.08
CA PRO A 92 8.84 -3.65 -12.32
C PRO A 92 8.50 -2.88 -11.04
N TYR A 93 8.60 -1.55 -11.09
CA TYR A 93 8.10 -0.66 -10.00
C TYR A 93 6.59 -0.89 -9.78
N PRO A 94 6.10 -1.00 -8.54
CA PRO A 94 4.70 -1.33 -8.24
C PRO A 94 3.78 -0.10 -8.40
N ARG A 95 3.54 0.31 -9.64
CA ARG A 95 2.82 1.54 -10.02
C ARG A 95 1.38 1.55 -9.54
N GLU A 96 0.68 0.42 -9.66
CA GLU A 96 -0.71 0.28 -9.24
C GLU A 96 -0.86 0.50 -7.73
N ILE A 97 0.11 0.01 -6.96
CA ILE A 97 0.14 0.17 -5.51
C ILE A 97 0.42 1.63 -5.15
N ASP A 98 1.40 2.23 -5.83
CA ASP A 98 1.76 3.63 -5.60
C ASP A 98 0.58 4.56 -5.89
N LEU A 99 -0.15 4.33 -6.97
CA LEU A 99 -1.36 5.09 -7.28
C LEU A 99 -2.47 4.81 -6.26
N ALA A 100 -2.70 3.55 -5.90
CA ALA A 100 -3.74 3.16 -4.95
C ALA A 100 -3.51 3.75 -3.53
N ILE A 101 -2.25 3.95 -3.13
CA ILE A 101 -1.92 4.65 -1.88
C ILE A 101 -2.05 6.17 -2.06
N THR A 102 -1.72 6.70 -3.25
CA THR A 102 -1.75 8.14 -3.50
C THR A 102 -3.17 8.70 -3.63
N LEU A 103 -4.11 7.93 -4.20
CA LEU A 103 -5.49 8.40 -4.43
C LEU A 103 -6.24 8.74 -3.14
N PRO A 104 -6.26 7.92 -2.07
CA PRO A 104 -6.83 8.30 -0.78
C PRO A 104 -6.25 9.61 -0.24
N LEU A 105 -4.92 9.78 -0.31
CA LEU A 105 -4.28 11.02 0.13
C LEU A 105 -4.75 12.24 -0.69
N LEU A 106 -4.98 12.06 -2.00
CA LEU A 106 -5.50 13.11 -2.87
C LEU A 106 -6.95 13.45 -2.53
N VAL A 107 -7.77 12.44 -2.27
CA VAL A 107 -9.19 12.62 -1.87
C VAL A 107 -9.27 13.34 -0.54
N ASP A 108 -8.51 12.92 0.48
CA ASP A 108 -8.49 13.57 1.78
C ASP A 108 -7.96 15.01 1.70
N ALA A 109 -6.81 15.25 1.07
CA ALA A 109 -6.25 16.58 0.92
C ALA A 109 -7.18 17.52 0.13
N GLY A 110 -7.76 17.04 -0.97
CA GLY A 110 -8.71 17.77 -1.80
C GLY A 110 -10.03 18.03 -1.07
N GLY A 111 -10.56 17.02 -0.40
CA GLY A 111 -11.79 17.11 0.39
C GLY A 111 -11.69 18.17 1.49
N ASN A 112 -10.56 18.20 2.20
CA ASN A 112 -10.28 19.23 3.20
C ASN A 112 -10.16 20.62 2.57
N ALA A 113 -9.52 20.75 1.42
CA ALA A 113 -9.32 22.02 0.73
C ALA A 113 -10.63 22.66 0.27
N ILE A 114 -11.59 21.86 -0.21
CA ILE A 114 -12.90 22.33 -0.68
C ILE A 114 -14.00 22.22 0.37
N GLY A 115 -13.69 21.73 1.58
CA GLY A 115 -14.65 21.65 2.68
C GLY A 115 -15.75 20.61 2.50
N VAL A 116 -15.50 19.52 1.74
CA VAL A 116 -16.52 18.50 1.44
C VAL A 116 -16.93 17.69 2.66
N TYR A 117 -16.04 17.51 3.62
CA TYR A 117 -16.29 16.79 4.90
C TYR A 117 -17.34 17.47 5.80
N GLN A 118 -17.74 18.70 5.49
CA GLN A 118 -18.85 19.37 6.18
C GLN A 118 -20.22 18.90 5.69
N ARG A 119 -20.25 18.06 4.64
CA ARG A 119 -21.50 17.45 4.12
C ARG A 119 -21.74 16.13 4.81
N ALA A 120 -22.98 15.90 5.24
CA ALA A 120 -23.37 14.65 5.89
C ALA A 120 -22.93 13.41 5.08
N HIS A 121 -22.42 12.40 5.77
CA HIS A 121 -22.02 11.09 5.22
C HIS A 121 -20.87 11.07 4.20
N VAL A 122 -20.20 12.19 3.95
CA VAL A 122 -19.05 12.18 3.03
C VAL A 122 -17.85 11.54 3.70
N ASP A 123 -17.66 11.81 4.99
CA ASP A 123 -16.59 11.22 5.78
C ASP A 123 -16.75 9.70 5.85
N ASP A 124 -17.93 9.22 6.22
CA ASP A 124 -18.30 7.79 6.24
C ASP A 124 -17.95 7.11 4.91
N LEU A 125 -18.35 7.73 3.80
CA LEU A 125 -18.08 7.18 2.46
C LEU A 125 -16.58 7.11 2.13
N ILE A 126 -15.80 8.09 2.60
CA ILE A 126 -14.35 8.11 2.40
C ILE A 126 -13.70 7.00 3.21
N HIS A 127 -14.06 6.83 4.48
CA HIS A 127 -13.57 5.74 5.33
C HIS A 127 -13.86 4.37 4.70
N PHE A 128 -15.09 4.15 4.21
CA PHE A 128 -15.47 2.94 3.47
C PHE A 128 -14.62 2.74 2.21
N ALA A 129 -14.47 3.78 1.38
CA ALA A 129 -13.72 3.70 0.13
C ALA A 129 -12.21 3.44 0.36
N ASP A 130 -11.63 4.04 1.38
CA ASP A 130 -10.23 3.84 1.76
C ASP A 130 -9.99 2.42 2.26
N GLY A 131 -10.88 1.89 3.10
CA GLY A 131 -10.85 0.49 3.53
C GLY A 131 -10.92 -0.48 2.36
N ALA A 132 -11.85 -0.26 1.43
CA ALA A 132 -12.02 -1.09 0.24
C ALA A 132 -10.80 -1.05 -0.69
N THR A 133 -10.24 0.13 -0.89
CA THR A 133 -9.07 0.35 -1.74
C THR A 133 -7.84 -0.32 -1.15
N LEU A 134 -7.54 -0.06 0.12
CA LEU A 134 -6.38 -0.63 0.80
C LEU A 134 -6.45 -2.17 0.83
N ALA A 135 -7.58 -2.72 1.23
CA ALA A 135 -7.76 -4.18 1.26
C ALA A 135 -7.64 -4.80 -0.14
N SER A 136 -8.19 -4.17 -1.19
CA SER A 136 -8.04 -4.64 -2.58
C SER A 136 -6.58 -4.68 -3.03
N VAL A 137 -5.79 -3.66 -2.67
CA VAL A 137 -4.35 -3.59 -2.97
C VAL A 137 -3.59 -4.68 -2.23
N VAL A 138 -3.82 -4.81 -0.92
CA VAL A 138 -3.17 -5.85 -0.12
C VAL A 138 -3.55 -7.25 -0.61
N GLY A 139 -4.80 -7.47 -0.98
CA GLY A 139 -5.27 -8.74 -1.57
C GLY A 139 -4.56 -9.08 -2.87
N ALA A 140 -4.39 -8.11 -3.76
CA ALA A 140 -3.64 -8.29 -5.00
C ALA A 140 -2.18 -8.67 -4.74
N LEU A 141 -1.54 -8.04 -3.75
CA LEU A 141 -0.16 -8.34 -3.33
C LEU A 141 -0.03 -9.70 -2.63
N ALA A 142 -1.01 -10.08 -1.83
CA ALA A 142 -1.02 -11.34 -1.09
C ALA A 142 -1.26 -12.53 -2.02
N THR A 143 -2.07 -12.37 -3.07
CA THR A 143 -2.49 -13.46 -3.97
C THR A 143 -1.33 -14.31 -4.51
N PRO A 144 -0.21 -13.77 -5.02
CA PRO A 144 0.91 -14.60 -5.49
C PRO A 144 1.68 -15.30 -4.36
N ARG A 145 1.51 -14.88 -3.11
CA ARG A 145 2.24 -15.34 -1.93
C ARG A 145 1.44 -16.31 -1.04
N THR A 146 0.14 -16.45 -1.29
CA THR A 146 -0.77 -17.30 -0.55
C THR A 146 -1.12 -18.56 -1.35
N ARG A 147 -1.56 -19.61 -0.68
CA ARG A 147 -1.93 -20.89 -1.30
C ARG A 147 -3.33 -20.84 -1.91
N THR A 148 -4.22 -20.10 -1.28
CA THR A 148 -5.62 -19.99 -1.67
C THR A 148 -6.07 -18.53 -1.76
N SER A 149 -7.13 -18.28 -2.53
CA SER A 149 -7.74 -16.96 -2.59
C SER A 149 -8.37 -16.55 -1.24
N TRP A 150 -8.78 -17.50 -0.42
CA TRP A 150 -9.30 -17.24 0.93
C TRP A 150 -8.22 -16.72 1.87
N GLU A 151 -7.01 -17.28 1.81
CA GLU A 151 -5.86 -16.75 2.56
C GLU A 151 -5.53 -15.32 2.14
N ALA A 152 -5.51 -15.05 0.82
CA ALA A 152 -5.29 -13.69 0.31
C ALA A 152 -6.37 -12.71 0.76
N ALA A 153 -7.64 -13.11 0.69
CA ALA A 153 -8.76 -12.30 1.15
C ALA A 153 -8.73 -12.07 2.67
N GLY A 154 -8.36 -13.08 3.44
CA GLY A 154 -8.17 -12.94 4.90
C GLY A 154 -7.07 -11.94 5.24
N VAL A 155 -5.92 -12.00 4.55
CA VAL A 155 -4.83 -11.02 4.71
C VAL A 155 -5.30 -9.61 4.32
N ALA A 156 -6.07 -9.48 3.23
CA ALA A 156 -6.62 -8.21 2.78
C ALA A 156 -7.55 -7.59 3.83
N ALA A 157 -8.52 -8.37 4.35
CA ALA A 157 -9.44 -7.92 5.38
C ALA A 157 -8.72 -7.48 6.65
N LEU A 158 -7.81 -8.32 7.16
CA LEU A 158 -7.04 -8.02 8.38
C LEU A 158 -6.18 -6.76 8.22
N ALA A 159 -5.55 -6.57 7.06
CA ALA A 159 -4.76 -5.37 6.80
C ALA A 159 -5.61 -4.10 6.77
N GLY A 160 -6.79 -4.14 6.13
CA GLY A 160 -7.72 -3.01 6.11
C GLY A 160 -8.23 -2.68 7.51
N MET A 161 -8.64 -3.69 8.30
CA MET A 161 -9.08 -3.51 9.68
C MET A 161 -7.97 -2.96 10.59
N ALA A 162 -6.74 -3.45 10.43
CA ALA A 162 -5.60 -2.94 11.19
C ALA A 162 -5.29 -1.49 10.81
N ALA A 163 -5.41 -1.13 9.55
CA ALA A 163 -5.20 0.24 9.09
C ALA A 163 -6.25 1.20 9.66
N ALA A 164 -7.52 0.76 9.78
CA ALA A 164 -8.57 1.53 10.46
C ALA A 164 -8.15 1.87 11.90
N GLY A 165 -7.77 0.86 12.68
CA GLY A 165 -7.32 1.07 14.05
C GLY A 165 -6.07 1.95 14.16
N VAL A 166 -5.12 1.82 13.24
CA VAL A 166 -3.92 2.68 13.20
C VAL A 166 -4.28 4.12 12.89
N TRP A 167 -5.26 4.35 12.01
CA TRP A 167 -5.74 5.69 11.67
C TRP A 167 -6.36 6.37 12.90
N GLU A 168 -7.32 5.73 13.57
CA GLU A 168 -7.99 6.25 14.77
C GLU A 168 -7.00 6.54 15.91
N ILE A 169 -6.03 5.65 16.13
CA ILE A 169 -4.94 5.89 17.08
C ILE A 169 -4.11 7.10 16.66
N GLY A 170 -3.85 7.27 15.36
CA GLY A 170 -3.12 8.41 14.82
C GLY A 170 -3.86 9.73 15.09
N GLU A 171 -5.17 9.77 14.89
CA GLU A 171 -6.00 10.94 15.18
C GLU A 171 -6.04 11.25 16.68
N TRP A 172 -6.21 10.22 17.52
CA TRP A 172 -6.14 10.37 18.98
C TRP A 172 -4.79 10.93 19.45
N ILE A 173 -3.66 10.44 18.89
CA ILE A 173 -2.34 10.99 19.18
C ILE A 173 -2.25 12.44 18.71
N GLY A 174 -2.75 12.76 17.51
CA GLY A 174 -2.80 14.13 16.99
C GLY A 174 -3.54 15.07 17.96
N LEU A 175 -4.70 14.63 18.48
CA LEU A 175 -5.46 15.37 19.48
C LEU A 175 -4.65 15.60 20.75
N LYS A 176 -3.94 14.58 21.26
CA LYS A 176 -3.08 14.70 22.45
C LYS A 176 -1.90 15.63 22.24
N LEU A 177 -1.44 15.76 21.00
CA LEU A 177 -0.38 16.70 20.61
C LEU A 177 -0.89 18.12 20.35
N GLY A 178 -2.18 18.40 20.61
CA GLY A 178 -2.78 19.72 20.53
C GLY A 178 -3.44 20.05 19.19
N ALA A 179 -3.67 19.06 18.34
CA ALA A 179 -4.54 19.22 17.18
C ALA A 179 -5.95 19.60 17.67
N ARG A 180 -6.58 20.58 17.01
CA ARG A 180 -7.93 21.04 17.36
C ARG A 180 -8.85 20.88 16.15
N GLY A 181 -10.14 20.58 16.43
CA GLY A 181 -11.19 20.50 15.41
C GLY A 181 -11.26 19.17 14.68
N MET A 182 -10.65 18.14 15.23
CA MET A 182 -11.05 16.76 14.95
C MET A 182 -12.20 16.44 15.90
N ASP A 183 -13.33 16.02 15.36
CA ASP A 183 -14.52 15.65 16.18
C ASP A 183 -14.35 14.19 16.61
N LEU A 184 -13.37 13.96 17.49
CA LEU A 184 -13.05 12.64 18.04
C LEU A 184 -14.00 12.32 19.19
N THR A 185 -15.26 12.10 18.87
CA THR A 185 -16.21 11.50 19.79
C THR A 185 -16.10 9.97 19.71
N TYR A 186 -16.59 9.28 20.75
CA TYR A 186 -16.65 7.82 20.71
C TYR A 186 -17.52 7.31 19.56
N GLU A 187 -18.61 8.01 19.24
CA GLU A 187 -19.52 7.65 18.18
C GLU A 187 -18.87 7.82 16.80
N ASP A 188 -18.19 8.92 16.56
CA ASP A 188 -17.41 9.19 15.37
C ASP A 188 -16.35 8.09 15.11
N THR A 189 -15.46 7.86 16.08
CA THR A 189 -14.45 6.79 16.00
C THR A 189 -15.08 5.42 15.72
N MET A 190 -16.22 5.07 16.35
CA MET A 190 -16.86 3.78 16.10
C MET A 190 -17.48 3.69 14.70
N THR A 191 -18.03 4.79 14.19
CA THR A 191 -18.56 4.86 12.83
C THR A 191 -17.44 4.71 11.80
N ASP A 192 -16.36 5.44 11.94
CA ASP A 192 -15.20 5.39 11.04
C ASP A 192 -14.55 4.02 10.98
N LEU A 193 -14.40 3.38 12.16
CA LEU A 193 -13.95 1.99 12.24
C LEU A 193 -14.91 1.05 11.51
N ALA A 194 -16.23 1.18 11.72
CA ALA A 194 -17.23 0.32 11.10
C ALA A 194 -17.24 0.49 9.58
N GLU A 195 -17.17 1.72 9.08
CA GLU A 195 -17.15 2.02 7.65
C GLU A 195 -15.87 1.52 7.00
N THR A 196 -14.70 1.80 7.59
CA THR A 196 -13.41 1.31 7.06
C THR A 196 -13.35 -0.22 7.07
N MET A 197 -13.83 -0.88 8.13
CA MET A 197 -13.89 -2.35 8.20
C MET A 197 -14.85 -2.93 7.17
N SER A 198 -16.00 -2.30 6.95
CA SER A 198 -16.97 -2.70 5.93
C SER A 198 -16.38 -2.59 4.52
N GLY A 199 -15.67 -1.49 4.25
CA GLY A 199 -14.88 -1.32 3.04
C GLY A 199 -13.81 -2.40 2.88
N ALA A 200 -13.07 -2.72 3.95
CA ALA A 200 -12.06 -3.77 3.92
C ALA A 200 -12.63 -5.15 3.59
N LEU A 201 -13.82 -5.47 4.08
CA LEU A 201 -14.53 -6.70 3.70
C LEU A 201 -14.92 -6.71 2.22
N LEU A 202 -15.34 -5.57 1.67
CA LEU A 202 -15.58 -5.45 0.22
C LEU A 202 -14.30 -5.68 -0.58
N GLY A 203 -13.17 -5.09 -0.19
CA GLY A 203 -11.87 -5.30 -0.83
C GLY A 203 -11.41 -6.76 -0.78
N ALA A 204 -11.67 -7.45 0.33
CA ALA A 204 -11.43 -8.89 0.47
C ALA A 204 -12.34 -9.71 -0.46
N ALA A 205 -13.62 -9.37 -0.57
CA ALA A 205 -14.55 -10.01 -1.50
C ALA A 205 -14.11 -9.81 -2.97
N ILE A 206 -13.66 -8.60 -3.33
CA ILE A 206 -13.09 -8.33 -4.65
C ILE A 206 -11.87 -9.23 -4.93
N THR A 207 -11.03 -9.47 -3.93
CA THR A 207 -9.87 -10.38 -4.05
C THR A 207 -10.31 -11.81 -4.36
N LEU A 208 -11.35 -12.32 -3.72
CA LEU A 208 -11.94 -13.63 -4.03
C LEU A 208 -12.48 -13.71 -5.46
N LEU A 209 -13.21 -12.68 -5.88
CA LEU A 209 -13.84 -12.64 -7.21
C LEU A 209 -12.81 -12.57 -8.35
N ARG A 210 -11.69 -11.90 -8.14
CA ARG A 210 -10.61 -11.80 -9.14
C ARG A 210 -9.83 -13.08 -9.33
N HIS A 211 -9.84 -14.01 -8.37
CA HIS A 211 -9.00 -15.20 -8.39
C HIS A 211 -9.76 -16.50 -8.07
N PRO A 212 -10.90 -16.79 -8.72
CA PRO A 212 -11.75 -17.95 -8.40
C PRO A 212 -11.07 -19.31 -8.66
N SER A 213 -10.12 -19.36 -9.58
CA SER A 213 -9.44 -20.62 -9.98
C SER A 213 -8.51 -21.20 -8.93
N ARG A 214 -8.06 -20.41 -7.95
CA ARG A 214 -7.23 -20.88 -6.82
C ARG A 214 -8.05 -21.52 -5.69
N LEU A 215 -9.38 -21.46 -5.76
CA LEU A 215 -10.26 -22.13 -4.80
C LEU A 215 -10.23 -23.68 -4.90
N ARG A 216 -9.68 -24.25 -5.99
CA ARG A 216 -9.81 -25.69 -6.34
C ARG A 216 -8.53 -26.52 -6.35
N ARG A 217 -7.38 -26.00 -6.02
CA ARG A 217 -6.17 -26.85 -5.93
C ARG A 217 -6.02 -27.46 -4.54
N VAL A 218 -6.83 -28.46 -4.26
CA VAL A 218 -6.43 -29.54 -3.36
C VAL A 218 -5.41 -30.38 -4.15
N PRO A 219 -4.16 -30.56 -3.70
CA PRO A 219 -3.25 -31.49 -4.34
C PRO A 219 -3.89 -32.86 -4.24
N GLY A 220 -4.31 -33.43 -5.36
CA GLY A 220 -4.73 -34.84 -5.41
C GLY A 220 -3.58 -35.66 -4.85
N ARG A 221 -3.83 -36.42 -3.79
CA ARG A 221 -2.98 -37.51 -3.35
C ARG A 221 -2.71 -38.37 -4.58
N GLY A 222 -1.44 -38.42 -4.97
CA GLY A 222 -1.01 -39.20 -6.11
C GLY A 222 -1.46 -40.66 -5.98
N ALA A 223 -2.29 -41.08 -6.90
CA ALA A 223 -2.50 -42.43 -7.27
C ALA A 223 -1.61 -42.69 -8.49
N ASP A 224 -0.39 -43.14 -8.28
CA ASP A 224 0.38 -43.86 -9.30
C ASP A 224 1.44 -44.73 -8.62
N THR A 225 0.95 -45.83 -8.05
CA THR A 225 1.77 -47.01 -7.84
C THR A 225 1.27 -48.02 -8.84
N VAL A 226 1.68 -47.90 -10.10
CA VAL A 226 1.57 -49.01 -11.05
C VAL A 226 2.76 -49.93 -10.79
N VAL A 227 2.54 -50.95 -9.98
CA VAL A 227 3.39 -52.13 -9.92
C VAL A 227 3.24 -52.84 -11.25
N ARG A 228 4.26 -52.82 -12.11
CA ARG A 228 4.41 -53.72 -13.23
C ARG A 228 5.15 -54.96 -12.69
N THR A 229 4.46 -56.05 -12.61
CA THR A 229 4.98 -57.42 -12.56
C THR A 229 5.49 -57.83 -13.94
#